data_f45da65bfa69db3e945fb08677035654
#
_entry.id   f45da65bfa69db3e945fb08677035654
#
_cell.length_a   1.000
_cell.length_b   1.000
_cell.length_c   1.000
_cell.angle_alpha   90.00
_cell.angle_beta   90.00
_cell.angle_gamma   90.00
#
_symmetry.space_group_name_H-M   'P 1'
#
loop_
_entity.id
_entity.type
_entity.pdbx_description
1 polymer ?
#
loop_
_entity_poly.entity_id
_entity_poly.type
_entity_poly.pdbx_seq_one_letter_code
_entity_poly.pdbx_strand_id
1 'polypeptide(L)'
;ANKFKKTFESDVKTSINTETLLDKDSMNYLNIELTTILSHLLKPYCKNFVFKISGLWINKYEDKDYQGSHVHPSDFSFIVYYKTNKSHTVFNSPFKNLLETIDNQFFEKQYEPKLNKDNVIVFPSYLEHWVKPNSDNITIAGNIKIEDIKK
;
A
#
# COMPACT_ATOMS: atom_id res chain seq x y z
N ALA A 1 -0.79 24.49 9.80
CA ALA A 1 -0.63 24.12 8.39
C ALA A 1 -1.05 22.68 8.21
N ASN A 2 -1.88 22.42 7.20
CA ASN A 2 -2.40 21.06 6.94
C ASN A 2 -1.27 20.22 6.30
N LYS A 3 -0.71 19.27 7.06
CA LYS A 3 0.39 18.40 6.61
C LYS A 3 -0.05 17.32 5.62
N PHE A 4 -1.34 17.24 5.30
CA PHE A 4 -1.91 16.27 4.37
C PHE A 4 -2.44 16.96 3.13
N LYS A 5 -2.22 16.36 1.98
CA LYS A 5 -2.80 16.79 0.70
C LYS A 5 -3.74 15.71 0.17
N LYS A 6 -4.80 16.13 -0.52
CA LYS A 6 -5.61 15.22 -1.32
C LYS A 6 -4.84 14.80 -2.57
N THR A 7 -4.91 13.52 -2.91
CA THR A 7 -4.27 12.96 -4.11
C THR A 7 -5.28 12.15 -4.91
N PHE A 8 -5.18 12.21 -6.23
CA PHE A 8 -6.08 11.52 -7.19
C PHE A 8 -7.55 11.88 -6.97
N GLU A 9 -8.46 11.08 -7.48
CA GLU A 9 -9.87 11.07 -7.12
C GLU A 9 -10.02 10.45 -5.71
N SER A 10 -9.62 11.18 -4.69
CA SER A 10 -9.69 10.68 -3.32
C SER A 10 -9.93 11.81 -2.35
N ASP A 11 -10.54 11.49 -1.22
CA ASP A 11 -10.72 12.39 -0.10
C ASP A 11 -9.70 12.14 1.02
N VAL A 12 -8.90 11.09 0.91
CA VAL A 12 -7.89 10.75 1.91
C VAL A 12 -6.86 11.86 2.11
N LYS A 13 -6.52 12.13 3.35
CA LYS A 13 -5.41 12.99 3.71
C LYS A 13 -4.12 12.16 3.72
N THR A 14 -3.15 12.53 2.91
CA THR A 14 -1.90 11.80 2.78
C THR A 14 -0.68 12.69 2.95
N SER A 15 0.39 12.13 3.51
CA SER A 15 1.69 12.79 3.61
C SER A 15 2.57 12.58 2.37
N ILE A 16 2.06 11.96 1.30
CA ILE A 16 2.81 11.79 0.05
C ILE A 16 3.26 13.16 -0.49
N ASN A 17 4.53 13.29 -0.85
CA ASN A 17 5.12 14.54 -1.33
C ASN A 17 5.00 15.74 -0.36
N THR A 18 4.74 15.51 0.92
CA THR A 18 4.83 16.52 1.96
C THR A 18 6.05 16.26 2.84
N GLU A 19 6.55 17.31 3.50
CA GLU A 19 7.51 17.12 4.59
C GLU A 19 6.93 16.14 5.60
N THR A 20 7.75 15.21 6.02
CA THR A 20 7.36 14.08 6.86
C THR A 20 6.71 14.54 8.15
N LEU A 21 5.64 13.86 8.55
CA LEU A 21 5.00 14.04 9.85
C LEU A 21 5.92 13.63 11.01
N LEU A 22 6.94 12.86 10.70
CA LEU A 22 7.95 12.37 11.61
C LEU A 22 9.25 13.15 11.42
N ASP A 23 10.00 13.32 12.48
CA ASP A 23 11.38 13.82 12.39
C ASP A 23 12.28 12.81 11.67
N LYS A 24 13.47 13.26 11.28
CA LYS A 24 14.41 12.46 10.48
C LYS A 24 14.83 11.15 11.17
N ASP A 25 15.00 11.17 12.48
CA ASP A 25 15.45 10.00 13.23
C ASP A 25 14.33 8.97 13.35
N SER A 26 13.10 9.40 13.60
CA SER A 26 11.91 8.56 13.59
C SER A 26 11.66 7.93 12.22
N MET A 27 11.88 8.68 11.14
CA MET A 27 11.78 8.17 9.77
C MET A 27 12.85 7.12 9.45
N ASN A 28 14.08 7.35 9.88
CA ASN A 28 15.17 6.39 9.73
C ASN A 28 14.88 5.10 10.50
N TYR A 29 14.43 5.21 11.73
CA TYR A 29 14.05 4.07 12.55
C TYR A 29 12.94 3.25 11.87
N LEU A 30 11.86 3.91 11.47
CA LEU A 30 10.74 3.27 10.78
C LEU A 30 11.20 2.58 9.49
N ASN A 31 12.08 3.19 8.72
CA ASN A 31 12.61 2.61 7.49
C ASN A 31 13.43 1.34 7.76
N ILE A 32 14.25 1.31 8.80
CA ILE A 32 15.02 0.14 9.23
C ILE A 32 14.10 -1.01 9.64
N GLU A 33 13.13 -0.74 10.50
CA GLU A 33 12.18 -1.73 10.99
C GLU A 33 11.33 -2.31 9.84
N LEU A 34 10.79 -1.45 8.97
CA LEU A 34 10.03 -1.89 7.81
C LEU A 34 10.90 -2.69 6.84
N THR A 35 12.15 -2.29 6.59
CA THR A 35 13.06 -3.04 5.73
C THR A 35 13.30 -4.44 6.29
N THR A 36 13.44 -4.59 7.60
CA THR A 36 13.62 -5.88 8.27
C THR A 36 12.38 -6.77 8.09
N ILE A 37 11.19 -6.25 8.38
CA ILE A 37 9.91 -6.97 8.23
C ILE A 37 9.70 -7.40 6.77
N LEU A 38 9.89 -6.47 5.83
CA LEU A 38 9.71 -6.72 4.40
C LEU A 38 10.72 -7.75 3.87
N SER A 39 11.95 -7.72 4.37
CA SER A 39 12.96 -8.75 4.05
C SER A 39 12.50 -10.15 4.43
N HIS A 40 11.93 -10.30 5.60
CA HIS A 40 11.37 -11.58 6.04
C HIS A 40 10.17 -12.02 5.18
N LEU A 41 9.27 -11.12 4.86
CA LEU A 41 8.09 -11.41 4.05
C LEU A 41 8.44 -11.79 2.61
N LEU A 42 9.44 -11.13 2.02
CA LEU A 42 9.81 -11.32 0.61
C LEU A 42 10.82 -12.45 0.39
N LYS A 43 11.61 -12.82 1.40
CA LYS A 43 12.63 -13.84 1.30
C LYS A 43 12.18 -15.17 0.69
N PRO A 44 10.98 -15.73 0.99
CA PRO A 44 10.53 -16.98 0.38
C PRO A 44 10.30 -16.88 -1.13
N TYR A 45 9.98 -15.70 -1.63
CA TYR A 45 9.62 -15.45 -3.02
C TYR A 45 10.79 -14.96 -3.86
N CYS A 46 11.80 -14.38 -3.21
CA CYS A 46 12.87 -13.66 -3.88
C CYS A 46 14.19 -13.93 -3.16
N LYS A 47 14.85 -15.03 -3.50
CA LYS A 47 16.01 -15.53 -2.74
C LYS A 47 17.28 -14.69 -2.85
N ASN A 48 17.45 -13.90 -3.90
CA ASN A 48 18.73 -13.27 -4.23
C ASN A 48 18.59 -11.81 -4.67
N PHE A 49 17.72 -11.01 -4.07
CA PHE A 49 17.67 -9.60 -4.41
C PHE A 49 17.88 -8.70 -3.20
N VAL A 50 18.41 -7.54 -3.46
CA VAL A 50 18.47 -6.42 -2.54
C VAL A 50 17.36 -5.46 -2.94
N PHE A 51 16.66 -4.91 -1.97
CA PHE A 51 15.63 -3.92 -2.23
C PHE A 51 15.82 -2.71 -1.30
N LYS A 52 15.19 -1.62 -1.68
CA LYS A 52 15.05 -0.44 -0.85
C LYS A 52 13.62 0.06 -0.86
N ILE A 53 13.23 0.71 0.23
CA ILE A 53 11.99 1.48 0.28
C ILE A 53 12.25 2.77 -0.49
N SER A 54 11.54 2.94 -1.62
CA SER A 54 11.69 4.09 -2.52
C SER A 54 10.68 5.21 -2.26
N GLY A 55 9.71 4.97 -1.41
CA GLY A 55 8.72 5.94 -0.96
C GLY A 55 8.00 5.45 0.28
N LEU A 56 7.70 6.34 1.19
CA LEU A 56 6.99 6.05 2.44
C LEU A 56 6.06 7.21 2.77
N TRP A 57 4.81 6.92 3.07
CA TRP A 57 3.82 7.94 3.43
C TRP A 57 2.75 7.40 4.37
N ILE A 58 2.09 8.31 5.07
CA ILE A 58 0.98 8.02 5.96
C ILE A 58 -0.31 8.48 5.32
N ASN A 59 -1.32 7.64 5.33
CA ASN A 59 -2.69 7.98 4.94
C ASN A 59 -3.57 8.00 6.19
N LYS A 60 -4.34 9.06 6.34
CA LYS A 60 -5.32 9.23 7.40
C LYS A 60 -6.69 9.39 6.77
N TYR A 61 -7.62 8.51 7.14
CA TYR A 61 -8.99 8.48 6.67
C TYR A 61 -9.92 9.02 7.75
N GLU A 62 -10.66 10.07 7.43
CA GLU A 62 -11.63 10.73 8.30
C GLU A 62 -12.94 10.90 7.52
N ASP A 63 -14.05 10.82 8.22
CA ASP A 63 -15.38 11.17 7.71
C ASP A 63 -15.74 10.53 6.34
N LYS A 64 -15.57 9.20 6.24
CA LYS A 64 -15.81 8.42 5.03
C LYS A 64 -14.84 8.71 3.88
N ASP A 65 -13.62 9.13 4.20
CA ASP A 65 -12.57 9.30 3.20
C ASP A 65 -12.32 8.00 2.44
N TYR A 66 -12.00 8.12 1.17
CA TYR A 66 -11.74 7.00 0.25
C TYR A 66 -10.53 7.29 -0.63
N GLN A 67 -10.08 6.27 -1.31
CA GLN A 67 -9.02 6.39 -2.32
C GLN A 67 -9.47 5.69 -3.60
N GLY A 68 -9.48 6.42 -4.71
CA GLY A 68 -9.84 5.89 -6.02
C GLY A 68 -8.86 4.83 -6.51
N SER A 69 -9.26 4.12 -7.55
CA SER A 69 -8.46 3.03 -8.14
C SER A 69 -7.17 3.56 -8.75
N HIS A 70 -6.03 2.94 -8.39
CA HIS A 70 -4.71 3.36 -8.84
C HIS A 70 -3.69 2.23 -8.79
N VAL A 71 -2.53 2.47 -9.38
CA VAL A 71 -1.32 1.63 -9.34
C VAL A 71 -0.12 2.49 -8.94
N HIS A 72 1.01 1.87 -8.61
CA HIS A 72 2.24 2.59 -8.28
C HIS A 72 3.36 2.29 -9.29
N PRO A 73 4.22 3.28 -9.61
CA PRO A 73 5.35 3.10 -10.52
C PRO A 73 6.57 2.51 -9.77
N SER A 74 6.43 1.30 -9.26
CA SER A 74 7.48 0.59 -8.49
C SER A 74 7.40 -0.91 -8.75
N ASP A 75 8.28 -1.69 -8.12
CA ASP A 75 8.26 -3.15 -8.27
C ASP A 75 7.21 -3.78 -7.34
N PHE A 76 7.26 -3.42 -6.06
CA PHE A 76 6.26 -3.80 -5.07
C PHE A 76 5.78 -2.57 -4.29
N SER A 77 4.60 -2.71 -3.71
CA SER A 77 4.04 -1.76 -2.75
C SER A 77 3.65 -2.50 -1.47
N PHE A 78 3.58 -1.79 -0.37
CA PHE A 78 3.12 -2.35 0.89
C PHE A 78 2.18 -1.40 1.63
N ILE A 79 1.35 -1.97 2.49
CA ILE A 79 0.48 -1.25 3.41
C ILE A 79 0.62 -1.87 4.79
N VAL A 80 0.94 -1.06 5.78
CA VAL A 80 0.85 -1.38 7.21
C VAL A 80 -0.45 -0.80 7.75
N TYR A 81 -1.29 -1.63 8.33
CA TYR A 81 -2.54 -1.21 8.95
C TYR A 81 -2.26 -0.78 10.40
N TYR A 82 -1.88 0.49 10.58
CA TYR A 82 -1.45 1.02 11.89
C TYR A 82 -2.61 1.24 12.86
N LYS A 83 -3.69 1.85 12.39
CA LYS A 83 -4.92 2.06 13.18
C LYS A 83 -6.11 1.72 12.30
N THR A 84 -6.73 0.58 12.55
CA THR A 84 -7.92 0.14 11.83
C THR A 84 -8.62 -0.99 12.56
N ASN A 85 -9.91 -1.13 12.38
CA ASN A 85 -10.68 -2.29 12.85
C ASN A 85 -10.69 -3.41 11.80
N LYS A 86 -10.54 -3.06 10.51
CA LYS A 86 -10.46 -3.99 9.39
C LYS A 86 -9.83 -3.31 8.18
N SER A 87 -9.31 -4.08 7.24
CA SER A 87 -8.92 -3.56 5.93
C SER A 87 -10.11 -3.03 5.16
N HIS A 88 -9.91 -1.92 4.47
CA HIS A 88 -10.84 -1.35 3.49
C HIS A 88 -10.23 -1.34 2.08
N THR A 89 -9.04 -1.91 1.92
CA THR A 89 -8.35 -2.01 0.64
C THR A 89 -8.96 -3.12 -0.20
N VAL A 90 -9.24 -2.83 -1.44
CA VAL A 90 -9.76 -3.76 -2.44
C VAL A 90 -8.79 -3.82 -3.61
N PHE A 91 -8.39 -5.02 -4.00
CA PHE A 91 -7.57 -5.28 -5.17
C PHE A 91 -8.44 -5.74 -6.33
N ASN A 92 -8.22 -5.17 -7.49
CA ASN A 92 -8.86 -5.62 -8.72
C ASN A 92 -8.04 -6.77 -9.35
N SER A 93 -8.72 -7.79 -9.87
CA SER A 93 -8.06 -8.79 -10.70
C SER A 93 -7.41 -8.12 -11.90
N PRO A 94 -6.15 -8.47 -12.26
CA PRO A 94 -5.53 -8.00 -13.49
C PRO A 94 -6.34 -8.37 -14.76
N PHE A 95 -7.20 -9.37 -14.65
CA PHE A 95 -8.08 -9.84 -15.72
C PHE A 95 -9.52 -9.34 -15.59
N LYS A 96 -9.79 -8.35 -14.74
CA LYS A 96 -11.13 -7.85 -14.45
C LYS A 96 -11.95 -7.57 -15.71
N ASN A 97 -11.40 -6.82 -16.66
CA ASN A 97 -12.09 -6.47 -17.89
C ASN A 97 -12.42 -7.69 -18.76
N LEU A 98 -11.50 -8.66 -18.83
CA LEU A 98 -11.75 -9.92 -19.53
C LEU A 98 -12.86 -10.73 -18.84
N LEU A 99 -12.80 -10.86 -17.53
CA LEU A 99 -13.79 -11.57 -16.73
C LEU A 99 -15.19 -10.92 -16.83
N GLU A 100 -15.25 -9.61 -16.94
CA GLU A 100 -16.50 -8.89 -17.19
C GLU A 100 -17.05 -9.14 -18.59
N THR A 101 -16.18 -9.18 -19.61
CA THR A 101 -16.57 -9.40 -21.01
C THR A 101 -17.14 -10.80 -21.26
N ILE A 102 -16.60 -11.82 -20.62
CA ILE A 102 -17.03 -13.21 -20.78
C ILE A 102 -18.11 -13.63 -19.78
N ASP A 103 -18.66 -12.69 -19.01
CA ASP A 103 -19.64 -12.92 -17.92
C ASP A 103 -19.25 -14.09 -17.00
N ASN A 104 -17.98 -14.13 -16.61
CA ASN A 104 -17.44 -15.21 -15.82
C ASN A 104 -17.89 -15.11 -14.37
N GLN A 105 -18.55 -16.15 -13.87
CA GLN A 105 -19.05 -16.25 -12.51
C GLN A 105 -18.13 -17.08 -11.59
N PHE A 106 -17.10 -17.75 -12.15
CA PHE A 106 -16.24 -18.70 -11.43
C PHE A 106 -15.01 -18.03 -10.80
N PHE A 107 -14.58 -16.88 -11.32
CA PHE A 107 -13.40 -16.17 -10.83
C PHE A 107 -13.77 -14.84 -10.19
N GLU A 108 -13.19 -14.57 -9.05
CA GLU A 108 -13.41 -13.29 -8.38
C GLU A 108 -12.75 -12.15 -9.17
N LYS A 109 -13.51 -11.10 -9.39
CA LYS A 109 -13.06 -9.86 -10.07
C LYS A 109 -12.31 -8.95 -9.13
N GLN A 110 -12.52 -9.11 -7.83
CA GLN A 110 -11.93 -8.31 -6.76
C GLN A 110 -11.58 -9.18 -5.56
N TYR A 111 -10.55 -8.77 -4.84
CA TYR A 111 -10.12 -9.40 -3.60
C TYR A 111 -10.05 -8.36 -2.49
N GLU A 112 -10.70 -8.62 -1.39
CA GLU A 112 -10.66 -7.79 -0.18
C GLU A 112 -9.98 -8.59 0.94
N PRO A 113 -8.70 -8.27 1.28
CA PRO A 113 -8.00 -8.99 2.32
C PRO A 113 -8.62 -8.73 3.70
N LYS A 114 -8.81 -9.77 4.49
CA LYS A 114 -9.31 -9.66 5.87
C LYS A 114 -8.14 -9.37 6.82
N LEU A 115 -7.71 -8.12 6.85
CA LEU A 115 -6.58 -7.65 7.64
C LEU A 115 -7.04 -6.67 8.71
N ASN A 116 -6.35 -6.69 9.84
CA ASN A 116 -6.61 -5.86 11.01
C ASN A 116 -5.38 -5.01 11.35
N LYS A 117 -5.47 -4.27 12.45
CA LYS A 117 -4.35 -3.55 13.04
C LYS A 117 -3.10 -4.45 13.15
N ASP A 118 -1.95 -3.86 12.92
CA ASP A 118 -0.60 -4.46 12.97
C ASP A 118 -0.33 -5.52 11.87
N ASN A 119 -1.25 -5.69 10.92
CA ASN A 119 -0.97 -6.49 9.73
C ASN A 119 -0.23 -5.67 8.66
N VAL A 120 0.55 -6.39 7.86
CA VAL A 120 1.24 -5.85 6.68
C VAL A 120 0.83 -6.68 5.46
N ILE A 121 0.53 -6.00 4.37
CA ILE A 121 0.39 -6.64 3.05
C ILE A 121 1.44 -6.08 2.10
N VAL A 122 2.04 -6.97 1.32
CA VAL A 122 2.95 -6.63 0.22
C VAL A 122 2.35 -7.16 -1.06
N PHE A 123 2.38 -6.37 -2.11
CA PHE A 123 1.78 -6.72 -3.40
C PHE A 123 2.57 -6.09 -4.56
N PRO A 124 2.49 -6.68 -5.77
CA PRO A 124 3.07 -6.08 -6.97
C PRO A 124 2.48 -4.69 -7.22
N SER A 125 3.32 -3.70 -7.46
CA SER A 125 2.89 -2.30 -7.60
C SER A 125 1.95 -2.04 -8.78
N TYR A 126 1.95 -2.90 -9.79
CA TYR A 126 1.04 -2.84 -10.93
C TYR A 126 -0.37 -3.36 -10.61
N LEU A 127 -0.57 -3.98 -9.44
CA LEU A 127 -1.89 -4.48 -9.04
C LEU A 127 -2.79 -3.30 -8.67
N GLU A 128 -3.80 -3.09 -9.49
CA GLU A 128 -4.78 -2.03 -9.30
C GLU A 128 -5.54 -2.22 -8.00
N HIS A 129 -5.60 -1.18 -7.19
CA HIS A 129 -6.28 -1.21 -5.91
C HIS A 129 -6.93 0.13 -5.56
N TRP A 130 -7.86 0.08 -4.64
CA TRP A 130 -8.60 1.23 -4.13
C TRP A 130 -8.99 1.02 -2.68
N VAL A 131 -9.43 2.07 -2.00
CA VAL A 131 -9.84 2.01 -0.59
C VAL A 131 -11.27 2.46 -0.47
N LYS A 132 -12.12 1.61 0.10
CA LYS A 132 -13.53 1.90 0.37
C LYS A 132 -13.66 3.10 1.32
N PRO A 133 -14.77 3.86 1.23
CA PRO A 133 -15.08 4.88 2.23
C PRO A 133 -14.98 4.33 3.64
N ASN A 134 -14.18 4.99 4.46
CA ASN A 134 -13.95 4.59 5.84
C ASN A 134 -13.56 5.78 6.71
N SER A 135 -13.58 5.58 8.03
CA SER A 135 -13.27 6.61 9.02
C SER A 135 -12.37 6.05 10.11
N ASP A 136 -11.65 6.94 10.79
CA ASP A 136 -10.77 6.60 11.92
C ASP A 136 -9.68 5.57 11.62
N ASN A 137 -9.23 5.53 10.38
CA ASN A 137 -8.23 4.60 9.90
C ASN A 137 -6.92 5.34 9.57
N ILE A 138 -5.79 4.74 9.92
CA ILE A 138 -4.45 5.21 9.57
C ILE A 138 -3.67 4.04 9.00
N THR A 139 -3.13 4.23 7.81
CA THR A 139 -2.21 3.29 7.18
C THR A 139 -0.86 3.95 6.91
N ILE A 140 0.21 3.15 6.99
CA ILE A 140 1.53 3.53 6.50
C ILE A 140 1.73 2.75 5.22
N ALA A 141 1.96 3.44 4.12
CA ALA A 141 2.13 2.81 2.82
C ALA A 141 3.47 3.21 2.21
N GLY A 142 3.96 2.39 1.32
CA GLY A 142 5.22 2.68 0.65
C GLY A 142 5.47 1.81 -0.57
N ASN A 143 6.51 2.19 -1.28
CA ASN A 143 7.00 1.53 -2.48
C ASN A 143 8.34 0.86 -2.23
N ILE A 144 8.55 -0.29 -2.87
CA ILE A 144 9.78 -1.08 -2.82
C ILE A 144 10.35 -1.13 -4.23
N LYS A 145 11.62 -0.76 -4.35
CA LYS A 145 12.41 -0.88 -5.57
C LYS A 145 13.39 -2.03 -5.41
N ILE A 146 13.41 -2.93 -6.37
CA ILE A 146 14.44 -3.98 -6.44
C ILE A 146 15.73 -3.35 -6.98
N GLU A 147 16.81 -3.57 -6.28
CA GLU A 147 18.16 -3.21 -6.74
C GLU A 147 18.81 -4.43 -7.39
N ASP A 148 19.54 -4.21 -8.48
CA ASP A 148 20.22 -5.28 -9.19
C ASP A 148 21.15 -6.07 -8.27
N ILE A 149 21.04 -7.38 -8.36
CA ILE A 149 21.97 -8.30 -7.75
C ILE A 149 23.26 -8.17 -8.55
N LYS A 150 24.29 -7.60 -7.95
CA LYS A 150 25.62 -7.71 -8.52
C LYS A 150 25.93 -9.21 -8.64
N LYS A 151 25.96 -9.68 -9.88
CA LYS A 151 26.45 -11.01 -10.23
C LYS A 151 27.92 -11.14 -9.87
#